data_fcf2b6405c1506ede316b753998fddd0
#
_entry.id   fcf2b6405c1506ede316b753998fddd0
#
_cell.length_a   1.000
_cell.length_b   1.000
_cell.length_c   1.000
_cell.angle_alpha   90.00
_cell.angle_beta   90.00
_cell.angle_gamma   90.00
#
_symmetry.space_group_name_H-M   'P 1'
#
loop_
_entity.id
_entity.type
_entity.pdbx_description
1 polymer ?
#
loop_
_entity_poly.entity_id
_entity_poly.type
_entity_poly.pdbx_seq_one_letter_code
_entity_poly.pdbx_strand_id
1 'polypeptide(L)'
;AGDGKAILLPHIRPLGDVDEEELLLTADPKEGVPGSLDLPPAVDGMDRQLRLAKLILAWGKGSPFGPKNAGQATSLAAELAHLIDSAETEGVDLSKVRDLVPDRFAEHWQHTLSFLEIALDYWPQELAERGLIDPAKRRNLAIRAETENWASNPPAHPVIAAGSTGSIPATADLLKTVALLPKGALILPGLDQALDARGWQAVGPSHPQYGMKQLLVSIGANREQVQTWPHASPSAVAEERASFLSEALRPAETTDAWSGREACAFDQAAATTGLILIEAPTPREEAAAIACALRETLEVP
;
A
#
# COMPACT_ATOMS: atom_id res chain seq x y z
N ALA A 1 19.25 -5.73 28.66
CA ALA A 1 18.34 -6.00 29.77
C ALA A 1 19.20 -6.22 31.02
N GLY A 2 19.41 -5.20 31.82
CA GLY A 2 20.13 -5.32 33.05
C GLY A 2 20.13 -3.98 33.73
N ASP A 3 19.59 -3.72 34.78
CA ASP A 3 19.76 -2.70 35.79
C ASP A 3 18.47 -2.36 36.55
N GLY A 4 17.40 -3.19 36.43
CA GLY A 4 16.20 -3.00 37.25
C GLY A 4 15.48 -1.65 37.06
N LYS A 5 15.82 -0.91 35.98
CA LYS A 5 15.13 0.35 35.65
C LYS A 5 13.91 0.04 34.82
N ALA A 6 12.74 0.52 35.25
CA ALA A 6 11.54 0.51 34.43
C ALA A 6 11.78 1.37 33.18
N ILE A 7 11.59 0.79 32.01
CA ILE A 7 11.69 1.50 30.73
C ILE A 7 10.26 1.61 30.19
N LEU A 8 9.84 2.81 29.86
CA LEU A 8 8.62 3.03 29.09
C LEU A 8 8.88 2.50 27.67
N LEU A 9 8.05 1.54 27.23
CA LEU A 9 8.10 1.05 25.86
C LEU A 9 7.65 2.14 24.91
N PRO A 10 8.24 2.19 23.69
CA PRO A 10 7.75 3.09 22.67
C PRO A 10 6.32 2.70 22.28
N HIS A 11 5.52 3.70 21.96
CA HIS A 11 4.21 3.48 21.37
C HIS A 11 4.39 3.00 19.93
N ILE A 12 3.92 1.80 19.59
CA ILE A 12 4.05 1.18 18.26
C ILE A 12 2.65 1.00 17.69
N ARG A 13 2.40 1.61 16.53
CA ARG A 13 1.14 1.46 15.80
C ARG A 13 1.38 1.22 14.31
N PRO A 14 0.51 0.49 13.60
CA PRO A 14 0.58 0.35 12.15
C PRO A 14 0.38 1.69 11.44
N LEU A 15 1.12 1.93 10.34
CA LEU A 15 0.87 3.04 9.45
C LEU A 15 -0.43 2.77 8.67
N GLY A 16 -1.41 3.64 8.85
CA GLY A 16 -2.71 3.50 8.16
C GLY A 16 -3.79 2.79 8.97
N ASP A 17 -3.47 2.14 10.06
CA ASP A 17 -4.40 1.82 11.14
C ASP A 17 -4.43 3.01 12.09
N VAL A 18 -5.14 4.04 11.67
CA VAL A 18 -5.39 5.17 12.56
C VAL A 18 -6.46 4.70 13.53
N ASP A 19 -6.02 4.28 14.72
CA ASP A 19 -6.94 3.94 15.81
C ASP A 19 -7.68 5.21 16.23
N GLU A 20 -8.97 5.25 15.89
CA GLU A 20 -9.81 6.43 16.13
C GLU A 20 -9.93 6.75 17.61
N GLU A 21 -9.94 5.73 18.47
CA GLU A 21 -10.00 5.92 19.93
C GLU A 21 -8.72 6.57 20.43
N GLU A 22 -7.59 6.27 19.84
CA GLU A 22 -6.30 6.83 20.22
C GLU A 22 -6.12 8.27 19.73
N LEU A 23 -6.60 8.62 18.54
CA LEU A 23 -6.67 10.01 18.09
C LEU A 23 -7.55 10.85 19.02
N LEU A 24 -8.63 10.27 19.55
CA LEU A 24 -9.48 10.91 20.56
C LEU A 24 -8.78 11.10 21.90
N LEU A 25 -7.91 10.17 22.32
CA LEU A 25 -7.21 10.20 23.60
C LEU A 25 -5.94 11.06 23.56
N THR A 26 -5.30 11.20 22.40
CA THR A 26 -4.07 12.01 22.24
C THR A 26 -4.33 13.47 21.86
N ALA A 27 -5.55 13.81 21.43
CA ALA A 27 -5.95 15.19 21.24
C ALA A 27 -6.06 15.88 22.60
N ASP A 28 -5.09 16.73 22.96
CA ASP A 28 -5.20 17.56 24.16
C ASP A 28 -6.40 18.51 24.00
N PRO A 29 -7.44 18.42 24.84
CA PRO A 29 -8.62 19.28 24.74
C PRO A 29 -8.30 20.77 24.89
N LYS A 30 -7.08 21.11 25.33
CA LYS A 30 -6.65 22.48 25.58
C LYS A 30 -6.00 23.15 24.37
N GLU A 31 -5.56 22.41 23.36
CA GLU A 31 -4.84 23.00 22.23
C GLU A 31 -5.66 23.12 20.94
N GLY A 32 -6.96 22.85 20.98
CA GLY A 32 -7.86 23.17 19.86
C GLY A 32 -7.37 22.64 18.50
N VAL A 33 -6.93 21.36 18.45
CA VAL A 33 -6.52 20.74 17.19
C VAL A 33 -7.76 20.55 16.33
N PRO A 34 -7.95 21.38 15.27
CA PRO A 34 -9.06 21.19 14.35
C PRO A 34 -8.71 19.96 13.50
N GLY A 35 -9.58 19.01 13.40
CA GLY A 35 -9.56 18.20 12.20
C GLY A 35 -9.77 16.70 12.32
N SER A 36 -9.27 15.99 13.30
CA SER A 36 -9.47 14.53 13.36
C SER A 36 -10.78 14.11 14.04
N LEU A 37 -11.32 14.98 14.90
CA LEU A 37 -12.55 14.72 15.67
C LEU A 37 -13.85 15.01 14.89
N ASP A 38 -13.79 15.75 13.79
CA ASP A 38 -14.95 16.17 12.99
C ASP A 38 -15.16 15.31 11.73
N LEU A 39 -14.40 14.22 11.56
CA LEU A 39 -14.61 13.34 10.42
C LEU A 39 -15.89 12.51 10.61
N PRO A 40 -16.75 12.41 9.58
CA PRO A 40 -17.92 11.54 9.63
C PRO A 40 -17.51 10.09 9.97
N PRO A 41 -18.36 9.33 10.67
CA PRO A 41 -18.08 7.93 10.95
C PRO A 41 -17.99 7.12 9.66
N ALA A 42 -17.11 6.12 9.63
CA ALA A 42 -17.04 5.20 8.51
C ALA A 42 -18.28 4.31 8.46
N VAL A 43 -18.74 4.00 7.24
CA VAL A 43 -19.80 3.01 7.05
C VAL A 43 -19.28 1.62 7.45
N ASP A 44 -20.09 0.84 8.16
CA ASP A 44 -19.78 -0.56 8.49
C ASP A 44 -19.63 -1.41 7.22
N GLY A 45 -18.68 -2.34 7.21
CA GLY A 45 -18.37 -3.13 6.03
C GLY A 45 -19.55 -3.97 5.52
N MET A 46 -20.34 -4.58 6.42
CA MET A 46 -21.51 -5.35 6.05
C MET A 46 -22.65 -4.45 5.55
N ASP A 47 -22.90 -3.33 6.23
CA ASP A 47 -23.90 -2.35 5.81
C ASP A 47 -23.55 -1.76 4.44
N ARG A 48 -22.27 -1.45 4.21
CA ARG A 48 -21.72 -1.01 2.91
C ARG A 48 -22.03 -2.01 1.80
N GLN A 49 -21.66 -3.26 2.00
CA GLN A 49 -21.85 -4.31 1.01
C GLN A 49 -23.33 -4.52 0.66
N LEU A 50 -24.19 -4.54 1.68
CA LEU A 50 -25.64 -4.73 1.49
C LEU A 50 -26.29 -3.55 0.77
N ARG A 51 -25.87 -2.32 1.04
CA ARG A 51 -26.37 -1.10 0.36
C ARG A 51 -25.92 -1.05 -1.08
N LEU A 52 -24.65 -1.28 -1.35
CA LEU A 52 -24.13 -1.38 -2.72
C LEU A 52 -24.87 -2.48 -3.49
N ALA A 53 -25.12 -3.66 -2.87
CA ALA A 53 -25.90 -4.72 -3.51
C ALA A 53 -27.33 -4.29 -3.85
N LYS A 54 -27.99 -3.48 -3.01
CA LYS A 54 -29.32 -2.91 -3.31
C LYS A 54 -29.27 -1.95 -4.52
N LEU A 55 -28.28 -1.07 -4.58
CA LEU A 55 -28.08 -0.17 -5.72
C LEU A 55 -27.84 -0.97 -7.01
N ILE A 56 -27.01 -2.00 -6.95
CA ILE A 56 -26.71 -2.89 -8.07
C ILE A 56 -27.94 -3.66 -8.53
N LEU A 57 -28.78 -4.15 -7.60
CA LEU A 57 -30.05 -4.79 -7.95
C LEU A 57 -31.04 -3.83 -8.61
N ALA A 58 -31.06 -2.58 -8.15
CA ALA A 58 -31.93 -1.55 -8.74
C ALA A 58 -31.48 -1.22 -10.18
N TRP A 59 -30.19 -1.01 -10.38
CA TRP A 59 -29.58 -0.84 -11.71
C TRP A 59 -29.85 -2.02 -12.62
N GLY A 60 -29.72 -3.25 -12.09
CA GLY A 60 -29.89 -4.49 -12.86
C GLY A 60 -31.29 -4.71 -13.43
N LYS A 61 -32.33 -4.07 -12.87
CA LYS A 61 -33.71 -4.15 -13.41
C LYS A 61 -33.86 -3.52 -14.79
N GLY A 62 -33.00 -2.54 -15.12
CA GLY A 62 -32.99 -1.84 -16.41
C GLY A 62 -31.86 -2.28 -17.33
N SER A 63 -30.99 -3.20 -16.93
CA SER A 63 -29.79 -3.61 -17.68
C SER A 63 -29.85 -5.07 -18.10
N PRO A 64 -29.54 -5.41 -19.37
CA PRO A 64 -29.42 -6.80 -19.81
C PRO A 64 -28.26 -7.54 -19.13
N PHE A 65 -27.29 -6.82 -18.56
CA PHE A 65 -26.11 -7.34 -17.85
C PHE A 65 -26.27 -7.32 -16.32
N GLY A 66 -27.48 -6.99 -15.83
CA GLY A 66 -27.75 -6.92 -14.41
C GLY A 66 -27.67 -8.28 -13.71
N PRO A 67 -27.44 -8.28 -12.38
CA PRO A 67 -27.39 -9.52 -11.59
C PRO A 67 -28.73 -10.23 -11.61
N LYS A 68 -28.69 -11.55 -11.73
CA LYS A 68 -29.90 -12.39 -11.79
C LYS A 68 -30.48 -12.69 -10.41
N ASN A 69 -29.71 -12.52 -9.36
CA ASN A 69 -30.12 -12.80 -7.97
C ASN A 69 -29.29 -11.96 -6.96
N ALA A 70 -29.72 -11.99 -5.70
CA ALA A 70 -29.09 -11.27 -4.62
C ALA A 70 -27.62 -11.69 -4.38
N GLY A 71 -27.29 -12.97 -4.55
CA GLY A 71 -25.91 -13.46 -4.38
C GLY A 71 -24.95 -12.83 -5.39
N GLN A 72 -25.33 -12.76 -6.67
CA GLN A 72 -24.54 -12.08 -7.70
C GLN A 72 -24.42 -10.59 -7.42
N ALA A 73 -25.46 -9.93 -6.96
CA ALA A 73 -25.41 -8.53 -6.59
C ALA A 73 -24.45 -8.27 -5.41
N THR A 74 -24.43 -9.18 -4.42
CA THR A 74 -23.53 -9.08 -3.28
C THR A 74 -22.06 -9.30 -3.69
N SER A 75 -21.78 -10.21 -4.62
CA SER A 75 -20.44 -10.40 -5.18
C SER A 75 -19.97 -9.16 -5.97
N LEU A 76 -20.83 -8.62 -6.85
CA LEU A 76 -20.53 -7.38 -7.57
C LEU A 76 -20.36 -6.19 -6.63
N ALA A 77 -21.10 -6.15 -5.51
CA ALA A 77 -20.95 -5.10 -4.50
C ALA A 77 -19.57 -5.16 -3.82
N ALA A 78 -19.06 -6.36 -3.55
CA ALA A 78 -17.72 -6.52 -2.99
C ALA A 78 -16.64 -6.03 -3.95
N GLU A 79 -16.74 -6.38 -5.25
CA GLU A 79 -15.82 -5.91 -6.28
C GLU A 79 -15.89 -4.39 -6.48
N LEU A 80 -17.09 -3.82 -6.47
CA LEU A 80 -17.28 -2.38 -6.59
C LEU A 80 -16.72 -1.64 -5.37
N ALA A 81 -16.94 -2.18 -4.17
CA ALA A 81 -16.35 -1.64 -2.94
C ALA A 81 -14.82 -1.66 -3.00
N HIS A 82 -14.24 -2.76 -3.49
CA HIS A 82 -12.78 -2.86 -3.68
C HIS A 82 -12.25 -1.84 -4.70
N LEU A 83 -12.96 -1.61 -5.80
CA LEU A 83 -12.61 -0.59 -6.78
C LEU A 83 -12.62 0.82 -6.16
N ILE A 84 -13.66 1.15 -5.39
CA ILE A 84 -13.76 2.44 -4.68
C ILE A 84 -12.59 2.59 -3.70
N ASP A 85 -12.29 1.56 -2.89
CA ASP A 85 -11.20 1.59 -1.93
C ASP A 85 -9.84 1.73 -2.60
N SER A 86 -9.63 1.05 -3.73
CA SER A 86 -8.39 1.15 -4.50
C SER A 86 -8.20 2.56 -5.05
N ALA A 87 -9.24 3.15 -5.63
CA ALA A 87 -9.18 4.51 -6.15
C ALA A 87 -8.92 5.56 -5.06
N GLU A 88 -9.60 5.45 -3.93
CA GLU A 88 -9.37 6.32 -2.77
C GLU A 88 -7.95 6.15 -2.23
N THR A 89 -7.47 4.91 -2.10
CA THR A 89 -6.13 4.62 -1.60
C THR A 89 -5.04 5.19 -2.49
N GLU A 90 -5.20 5.06 -3.82
CA GLU A 90 -4.27 5.60 -4.81
C GLU A 90 -4.47 7.09 -5.09
N GLY A 91 -5.49 7.71 -4.50
CA GLY A 91 -5.82 9.12 -4.73
C GLY A 91 -6.28 9.40 -6.17
N VAL A 92 -6.87 8.41 -6.83
CA VAL A 92 -7.35 8.51 -8.20
C VAL A 92 -8.79 9.02 -8.22
N ASP A 93 -9.02 10.06 -9.01
CA ASP A 93 -10.37 10.56 -9.27
C ASP A 93 -11.09 9.64 -10.26
N LEU A 94 -11.99 8.80 -9.73
CA LEU A 94 -12.79 7.87 -10.54
C LEU A 94 -13.67 8.58 -11.56
N SER A 95 -14.02 9.86 -11.39
CA SER A 95 -14.87 10.58 -12.34
C SER A 95 -14.23 10.70 -13.73
N LYS A 96 -12.89 10.67 -13.80
CA LYS A 96 -12.12 10.68 -15.05
C LYS A 96 -12.35 9.44 -15.94
N VAL A 97 -12.93 8.38 -15.38
CA VAL A 97 -13.31 7.19 -16.17
C VAL A 97 -14.32 7.56 -17.28
N ARG A 98 -15.11 8.62 -17.06
CA ARG A 98 -16.05 9.12 -18.08
C ARG A 98 -15.36 9.61 -19.35
N ASP A 99 -14.12 10.06 -19.24
CA ASP A 99 -13.34 10.65 -20.34
C ASP A 99 -12.48 9.61 -21.08
N LEU A 100 -12.44 8.35 -20.61
CA LEU A 100 -11.57 7.31 -21.16
C LEU A 100 -12.14 6.58 -22.39
N VAL A 101 -13.23 7.06 -22.98
CA VAL A 101 -13.96 6.36 -24.03
C VAL A 101 -13.32 6.52 -25.41
N PRO A 102 -12.82 5.45 -26.04
CA PRO A 102 -12.61 5.44 -27.48
C PRO A 102 -13.95 5.29 -28.20
N ASP A 103 -14.24 6.13 -29.19
CA ASP A 103 -15.48 6.18 -29.99
C ASP A 103 -15.94 4.82 -30.57
N ARG A 104 -14.97 3.90 -30.81
CA ARG A 104 -15.22 2.58 -31.39
C ARG A 104 -15.83 1.53 -30.43
N PHE A 105 -15.93 1.81 -29.12
CA PHE A 105 -16.48 0.91 -28.10
C PHE A 105 -17.69 1.49 -27.38
N ALA A 106 -18.35 2.47 -27.98
CA ALA A 106 -19.36 3.31 -27.33
C ALA A 106 -20.50 2.52 -26.66
N GLU A 107 -21.06 1.48 -27.31
CA GLU A 107 -22.22 0.76 -26.76
C GLU A 107 -21.89 -0.09 -25.54
N HIS A 108 -20.83 -0.91 -25.63
CA HIS A 108 -20.40 -1.74 -24.50
C HIS A 108 -19.91 -0.89 -23.33
N TRP A 109 -19.21 0.20 -23.62
CA TRP A 109 -18.71 1.12 -22.62
C TRP A 109 -19.82 1.87 -21.89
N GLN A 110 -20.88 2.25 -22.57
CA GLN A 110 -22.03 2.91 -21.94
C GLN A 110 -22.67 2.03 -20.86
N HIS A 111 -22.76 0.72 -21.07
CA HIS A 111 -23.22 -0.21 -20.03
C HIS A 111 -22.28 -0.26 -18.84
N THR A 112 -20.96 -0.26 -19.08
CA THR A 112 -19.98 -0.19 -17.99
C THR A 112 -20.06 1.14 -17.23
N LEU A 113 -20.19 2.28 -17.94
CA LEU A 113 -20.34 3.57 -17.31
C LEU A 113 -21.61 3.64 -16.46
N SER A 114 -22.75 3.15 -16.99
CA SER A 114 -24.01 3.14 -16.21
C SER A 114 -23.92 2.31 -14.94
N PHE A 115 -23.10 1.24 -14.93
CA PHE A 115 -22.78 0.50 -13.71
C PHE A 115 -21.88 1.33 -12.78
N LEU A 116 -20.85 1.98 -13.30
CA LEU A 116 -19.92 2.79 -12.53
C LEU A 116 -20.58 4.05 -11.95
N GLU A 117 -21.70 4.54 -12.52
CA GLU A 117 -22.51 5.62 -11.92
C GLU A 117 -22.96 5.29 -10.50
N ILE A 118 -23.07 4.00 -10.15
CA ILE A 118 -23.33 3.58 -8.78
C ILE A 118 -22.24 4.09 -7.85
N ALA A 119 -20.98 3.95 -8.22
CA ALA A 119 -19.84 4.40 -7.44
C ALA A 119 -19.59 5.92 -7.54
N LEU A 120 -19.89 6.50 -8.69
CA LEU A 120 -19.59 7.90 -9.00
C LEU A 120 -20.62 8.88 -8.45
N ASP A 121 -21.89 8.50 -8.47
CA ASP A 121 -23.01 9.40 -8.16
C ASP A 121 -23.88 8.88 -7.01
N TYR A 122 -24.41 7.66 -7.13
CA TYR A 122 -25.40 7.14 -6.19
C TYR A 122 -24.80 6.81 -4.81
N TRP A 123 -23.63 6.21 -4.79
CA TRP A 123 -23.00 5.82 -3.53
C TRP A 123 -22.53 7.03 -2.71
N PRO A 124 -21.86 8.03 -3.27
CA PRO A 124 -21.51 9.25 -2.54
C PRO A 124 -22.74 9.99 -2.00
N GLN A 125 -23.84 10.02 -2.76
CA GLN A 125 -25.09 10.61 -2.29
C GLN A 125 -25.70 9.84 -1.11
N GLU A 126 -25.76 8.49 -1.19
CA GLU A 126 -26.25 7.63 -0.12
C GLU A 126 -25.46 7.83 1.19
N LEU A 127 -24.13 7.98 1.08
CA LEU A 127 -23.26 8.25 2.23
C LEU A 127 -23.55 9.65 2.80
N ALA A 128 -23.64 10.67 1.94
CA ALA A 128 -23.87 12.05 2.35
C ALA A 128 -25.22 12.21 3.08
N GLU A 129 -26.30 11.58 2.59
CA GLU A 129 -27.64 11.61 3.21
C GLU A 129 -27.63 11.00 4.63
N ARG A 130 -26.66 10.14 4.93
CA ARG A 130 -26.54 9.46 6.23
C ARG A 130 -25.47 10.07 7.12
N GLY A 131 -24.72 11.05 6.65
CA GLY A 131 -23.58 11.59 7.38
C GLY A 131 -22.46 10.57 7.58
N LEU A 132 -22.28 9.66 6.61
CA LEU A 132 -21.26 8.60 6.64
C LEU A 132 -20.18 8.87 5.59
N ILE A 133 -19.05 8.16 5.71
CA ILE A 133 -17.92 8.24 4.78
C ILE A 133 -17.39 6.82 4.50
N ASP A 134 -16.74 6.62 3.35
CA ASP A 134 -16.04 5.36 3.06
C ASP A 134 -14.83 5.15 3.99
N PRO A 135 -14.56 3.90 4.43
CA PRO A 135 -13.45 3.61 5.33
C PRO A 135 -12.08 4.05 4.77
N ALA A 136 -11.81 3.76 3.48
CA ALA A 136 -10.56 4.16 2.83
C ALA A 136 -10.40 5.68 2.78
N LYS A 137 -11.46 6.39 2.44
CA LYS A 137 -11.47 7.87 2.42
C LYS A 137 -11.25 8.45 3.81
N ARG A 138 -11.91 7.90 4.83
CA ARG A 138 -11.76 8.34 6.21
C ARG A 138 -10.32 8.17 6.70
N ARG A 139 -9.73 7.01 6.43
CA ARG A 139 -8.32 6.72 6.74
C ARG A 139 -7.38 7.74 6.07
N ASN A 140 -7.56 8.02 4.78
CA ASN A 140 -6.73 8.99 4.07
C ASN A 140 -6.88 10.41 4.65
N LEU A 141 -8.09 10.82 5.02
CA LEU A 141 -8.32 12.12 5.65
C LEU A 141 -7.68 12.19 7.04
N ALA A 142 -7.76 11.13 7.83
CA ALA A 142 -7.09 11.07 9.14
C ALA A 142 -5.57 11.16 9.03
N ILE A 143 -4.96 10.42 8.08
CA ILE A 143 -3.51 10.50 7.82
C ILE A 143 -3.12 11.92 7.39
N ARG A 144 -3.90 12.56 6.51
CA ARG A 144 -3.62 13.93 6.08
C ARG A 144 -3.74 14.93 7.23
N ALA A 145 -4.77 14.80 8.05
CA ALA A 145 -4.95 15.66 9.22
C ALA A 145 -3.77 15.53 10.20
N GLU A 146 -3.29 14.32 10.46
CA GLU A 146 -2.09 14.09 11.29
C GLU A 146 -0.83 14.67 10.63
N THR A 147 -0.68 14.52 9.33
CA THR A 147 0.42 15.09 8.54
C THR A 147 0.47 16.62 8.68
N GLU A 148 -0.67 17.29 8.51
CA GLU A 148 -0.80 18.74 8.64
C GLU A 148 -0.54 19.22 10.08
N ASN A 149 -1.05 18.46 11.06
CA ASN A 149 -0.80 18.75 12.46
C ASN A 149 0.69 18.66 12.80
N TRP A 150 1.38 17.59 12.41
CA TRP A 150 2.82 17.45 12.69
C TRP A 150 3.69 18.44 11.92
N ALA A 151 3.26 18.87 10.74
CA ALA A 151 3.94 19.93 9.99
C ALA A 151 3.85 21.28 10.73
N SER A 152 2.70 21.56 11.36
CA SER A 152 2.45 22.81 12.08
C SER A 152 2.95 22.78 13.53
N ASN A 153 2.79 21.63 14.20
CA ASN A 153 3.10 21.39 15.59
C ASN A 153 3.99 20.13 15.73
N PRO A 154 5.31 20.24 15.47
CA PRO A 154 6.20 19.08 15.53
C PRO A 154 6.22 18.43 16.91
N PRO A 155 6.06 17.09 17.00
CA PRO A 155 6.13 16.36 18.25
C PRO A 155 7.46 16.60 19.01
N ALA A 156 7.41 16.80 20.32
CA ALA A 156 8.58 16.98 21.15
C ALA A 156 9.38 15.67 21.37
N HIS A 157 8.73 14.51 21.19
CA HIS A 157 9.34 13.19 21.28
C HIS A 157 9.82 12.68 19.90
N PRO A 158 10.71 11.68 19.84
CA PRO A 158 11.10 11.07 18.58
C PRO A 158 9.93 10.36 17.89
N VAL A 159 9.83 10.53 16.58
CA VAL A 159 8.88 9.82 15.71
C VAL A 159 9.67 9.00 14.68
N ILE A 160 9.45 7.69 14.67
CA ILE A 160 10.14 6.78 13.78
C ILE A 160 9.09 6.04 12.94
N ALA A 161 9.15 6.19 11.64
CA ALA A 161 8.34 5.41 10.71
C ALA A 161 9.21 4.32 10.06
N ALA A 162 8.75 3.09 10.11
CA ALA A 162 9.51 1.93 9.64
C ALA A 162 8.65 0.99 8.80
N GLY A 163 9.28 0.33 7.80
CA GLY A 163 8.68 -0.78 7.06
C GLY A 163 7.71 -0.38 5.94
N SER A 164 7.51 0.91 5.67
CA SER A 164 6.67 1.37 4.56
C SER A 164 7.51 1.82 3.37
N THR A 165 7.03 1.52 2.16
CA THR A 165 7.64 1.95 0.89
C THR A 165 7.13 3.30 0.41
N GLY A 166 6.11 3.87 1.06
CA GLY A 166 5.48 5.12 0.62
C GLY A 166 4.74 5.00 -0.71
N SER A 167 4.26 3.81 -1.09
CA SER A 167 3.52 3.60 -2.34
C SER A 167 2.14 4.27 -2.34
N ILE A 168 1.51 4.41 -1.17
CA ILE A 168 0.22 5.09 -1.00
C ILE A 168 0.45 6.58 -0.82
N PRO A 169 -0.17 7.48 -1.62
CA PRO A 169 0.10 8.92 -1.59
C PRO A 169 -0.04 9.57 -0.21
N ALA A 170 -1.14 9.33 0.51
CA ALA A 170 -1.32 9.88 1.86
C ALA A 170 -0.25 9.40 2.84
N THR A 171 0.17 8.13 2.74
CA THR A 171 1.27 7.58 3.52
C THR A 171 2.60 8.21 3.13
N ALA A 172 2.86 8.42 1.83
CA ALA A 172 4.08 9.08 1.37
C ALA A 172 4.21 10.50 1.93
N ASP A 173 3.11 11.27 1.97
CA ASP A 173 3.07 12.60 2.54
C ASP A 173 3.38 12.59 4.05
N LEU A 174 2.81 11.64 4.79
CA LEU A 174 3.12 11.44 6.21
C LEU A 174 4.61 11.08 6.41
N LEU A 175 5.14 10.12 5.64
CA LEU A 175 6.55 9.72 5.71
C LEU A 175 7.48 10.88 5.39
N LYS A 176 7.14 11.70 4.39
CA LYS A 176 7.86 12.93 4.08
C LYS A 176 7.87 13.88 5.28
N THR A 177 6.72 14.10 5.91
CA THR A 177 6.63 14.95 7.09
C THR A 177 7.49 14.39 8.23
N VAL A 178 7.40 13.08 8.51
CA VAL A 178 8.26 12.43 9.53
C VAL A 178 9.75 12.63 9.23
N ALA A 179 10.17 12.47 7.96
CA ALA A 179 11.56 12.67 7.57
C ALA A 179 12.08 14.10 7.84
N LEU A 180 11.19 15.08 7.81
CA LEU A 180 11.50 16.50 8.00
C LEU A 180 11.31 16.96 9.46
N LEU A 181 10.77 16.14 10.35
CA LEU A 181 10.63 16.47 11.77
C LEU A 181 12.02 16.61 12.43
N PRO A 182 12.19 17.54 13.42
CA PRO A 182 13.46 17.71 14.15
C PRO A 182 13.97 16.44 14.84
N LYS A 183 13.07 15.53 15.23
CA LYS A 183 13.36 14.23 15.85
C LYS A 183 12.70 13.08 15.07
N GLY A 184 12.54 13.25 13.75
CA GLY A 184 11.97 12.24 12.87
C GLY A 184 13.04 11.32 12.30
N ALA A 185 12.65 10.07 12.01
CA ALA A 185 13.48 9.11 11.28
C ALA A 185 12.62 8.20 10.42
N LEU A 186 13.13 7.87 9.22
CA LEU A 186 12.54 6.85 8.36
C LEU A 186 13.47 5.64 8.26
N ILE A 187 12.88 4.45 8.37
CA ILE A 187 13.58 3.18 8.13
C ILE A 187 12.90 2.51 6.93
N LEU A 188 13.55 2.58 5.78
CA LEU A 188 13.05 2.03 4.53
C LEU A 188 13.31 0.52 4.45
N PRO A 189 12.32 -0.29 4.08
CA PRO A 189 12.48 -1.73 3.96
C PRO A 189 13.10 -2.10 2.61
N GLY A 190 14.31 -2.67 2.60
CA GLY A 190 14.90 -3.26 1.41
C GLY A 190 15.13 -2.30 0.25
N LEU A 191 15.57 -1.06 0.52
CA LEU A 191 15.99 -0.15 -0.54
C LEU A 191 17.16 -0.76 -1.32
N ASP A 192 17.00 -0.88 -2.63
CA ASP A 192 18.04 -1.40 -3.51
C ASP A 192 19.18 -0.38 -3.66
N GLN A 193 20.30 -0.67 -3.01
CA GLN A 193 21.55 0.10 -3.13
C GLN A 193 22.55 -0.56 -4.08
N ALA A 194 22.29 -1.78 -4.56
CA ALA A 194 23.19 -2.52 -5.44
C ALA A 194 22.98 -2.19 -6.92
N LEU A 195 21.74 -1.88 -7.33
CA LEU A 195 21.42 -1.52 -8.71
C LEU A 195 22.24 -0.31 -9.16
N ASP A 196 22.89 -0.40 -10.32
CA ASP A 196 23.68 0.70 -10.86
C ASP A 196 22.84 1.97 -11.16
N ALA A 197 23.50 3.09 -11.41
CA ALA A 197 22.83 4.37 -11.63
C ALA A 197 21.87 4.35 -12.84
N ARG A 198 22.24 3.63 -13.93
CA ARG A 198 21.42 3.50 -15.13
C ARG A 198 20.16 2.66 -14.85
N GLY A 199 20.32 1.53 -14.15
CA GLY A 199 19.21 0.70 -13.71
C GLY A 199 18.28 1.46 -12.78
N TRP A 200 18.81 2.15 -11.78
CA TRP A 200 18.03 2.98 -10.87
C TRP A 200 17.25 4.09 -11.57
N GLN A 201 17.86 4.73 -12.55
CA GLN A 201 17.18 5.77 -13.34
C GLN A 201 15.99 5.19 -14.12
N ALA A 202 16.14 3.98 -14.67
CA ALA A 202 15.10 3.28 -15.43
C ALA A 202 13.97 2.67 -14.56
N VAL A 203 14.09 2.65 -13.21
CA VAL A 203 13.03 2.20 -12.31
C VAL A 203 11.75 3.00 -12.57
N GLY A 204 10.72 2.33 -13.10
CA GLY A 204 9.41 2.88 -13.46
C GLY A 204 8.26 2.32 -12.59
N PRO A 205 7.01 2.70 -12.88
CA PRO A 205 5.83 2.38 -12.04
C PRO A 205 5.59 0.89 -11.77
N SER A 206 5.99 0.01 -12.68
CA SER A 206 5.85 -1.45 -12.53
C SER A 206 6.94 -2.08 -11.67
N HIS A 207 8.00 -1.34 -11.32
CA HIS A 207 9.12 -1.85 -10.57
C HIS A 207 8.87 -1.77 -9.04
N PRO A 208 9.21 -2.80 -8.24
CA PRO A 208 8.98 -2.82 -6.78
C PRO A 208 9.62 -1.65 -6.02
N GLN A 209 10.74 -1.12 -6.51
CA GLN A 209 11.45 0.01 -5.90
C GLN A 209 10.86 1.38 -6.24
N TYR A 210 9.84 1.45 -7.12
CA TYR A 210 9.32 2.72 -7.61
C TYR A 210 8.74 3.61 -6.50
N GLY A 211 7.96 3.03 -5.59
CA GLY A 211 7.39 3.77 -4.46
C GLY A 211 8.46 4.45 -3.61
N MET A 212 9.50 3.69 -3.22
CA MET A 212 10.63 4.26 -2.45
C MET A 212 11.42 5.30 -3.24
N LYS A 213 11.61 5.09 -4.55
CA LYS A 213 12.24 6.10 -5.43
C LYS A 213 11.44 7.41 -5.42
N GLN A 214 10.12 7.35 -5.56
CA GLN A 214 9.25 8.54 -5.51
C GLN A 214 9.28 9.20 -4.12
N LEU A 215 9.27 8.42 -3.05
CA LEU A 215 9.39 8.92 -1.69
C LEU A 215 10.69 9.69 -1.49
N LEU A 216 11.84 9.12 -1.90
CA LEU A 216 13.13 9.79 -1.82
C LEU A 216 13.14 11.12 -2.60
N VAL A 217 12.60 11.13 -3.82
CA VAL A 217 12.45 12.36 -4.62
C VAL A 217 11.60 13.39 -3.86
N SER A 218 10.48 12.97 -3.26
CA SER A 218 9.58 13.87 -2.54
C SER A 218 10.21 14.49 -1.29
N ILE A 219 11.11 13.77 -0.62
CA ILE A 219 11.88 14.23 0.55
C ILE A 219 13.06 15.12 0.12
N GLY A 220 13.49 15.05 -1.13
CA GLY A 220 14.69 15.71 -1.65
C GLY A 220 15.98 14.96 -1.27
N ALA A 221 15.90 13.65 -1.05
CA ALA A 221 17.04 12.80 -0.71
C ALA A 221 17.44 11.91 -1.90
N ASN A 222 18.72 11.61 -1.98
CA ASN A 222 19.26 10.64 -2.92
C ASN A 222 19.42 9.28 -2.23
N ARG A 223 19.39 8.20 -3.01
CA ARG A 223 19.58 6.83 -2.53
C ARG A 223 20.88 6.66 -1.76
N GLU A 224 21.94 7.27 -2.21
CA GLU A 224 23.29 7.22 -1.62
C GLU A 224 23.37 7.90 -0.25
N GLN A 225 22.40 8.75 0.09
CA GLN A 225 22.30 9.39 1.41
C GLN A 225 21.61 8.49 2.45
N VAL A 226 20.95 7.42 2.01
CA VAL A 226 20.29 6.46 2.90
C VAL A 226 21.35 5.54 3.51
N GLN A 227 21.51 5.61 4.82
CA GLN A 227 22.48 4.81 5.53
C GLN A 227 21.90 3.43 5.86
N THR A 228 22.74 2.41 5.82
CA THR A 228 22.38 1.09 6.34
C THR A 228 22.11 1.18 7.84
N TRP A 229 21.06 0.49 8.32
CA TRP A 229 20.74 0.44 9.74
C TRP A 229 21.95 -0.07 10.54
N PRO A 230 22.47 0.70 11.53
CA PRO A 230 23.76 0.40 12.18
C PRO A 230 23.78 -0.91 12.98
N HIS A 231 22.61 -1.46 13.30
CA HIS A 231 22.46 -2.75 13.97
C HIS A 231 22.06 -3.90 13.02
N ALA A 232 21.96 -3.63 11.72
CA ALA A 232 21.79 -4.68 10.73
C ALA A 232 23.16 -5.35 10.50
N SER A 233 23.22 -6.63 10.71
CA SER A 233 24.39 -7.46 10.40
C SER A 233 23.92 -8.55 9.43
N PRO A 234 23.71 -8.22 8.16
CA PRO A 234 23.29 -9.22 7.19
C PRO A 234 24.40 -10.27 7.07
N SER A 235 24.00 -11.53 6.89
CA SER A 235 24.96 -12.58 6.55
C SER A 235 25.50 -12.36 5.14
N ALA A 236 26.70 -12.89 4.84
CA ALA A 236 27.23 -12.84 3.48
C ALA A 236 26.24 -13.42 2.44
N VAL A 237 25.53 -14.48 2.79
CA VAL A 237 24.47 -15.06 1.95
C VAL A 237 23.34 -14.07 1.70
N ALA A 238 22.95 -13.27 2.69
CA ALA A 238 21.89 -12.27 2.54
C ALA A 238 22.33 -11.10 1.63
N GLU A 239 23.60 -10.68 1.72
CA GLU A 239 24.16 -9.65 0.84
C GLU A 239 24.24 -10.12 -0.61
N GLU A 240 24.74 -11.34 -0.85
CA GLU A 240 24.79 -11.94 -2.19
C GLU A 240 23.38 -12.12 -2.78
N ARG A 241 22.41 -12.52 -1.95
CA ARG A 241 21.01 -12.63 -2.37
C ARG A 241 20.39 -11.28 -2.69
N ALA A 242 20.68 -10.22 -1.95
CA ALA A 242 20.23 -8.88 -2.26
C ALA A 242 20.77 -8.42 -3.62
N SER A 243 22.04 -8.67 -3.90
CA SER A 243 22.66 -8.35 -5.20
C SER A 243 22.05 -9.17 -6.34
N PHE A 244 21.79 -10.46 -6.11
CA PHE A 244 21.07 -11.33 -7.07
C PHE A 244 19.67 -10.80 -7.37
N LEU A 245 18.90 -10.43 -6.34
CA LEU A 245 17.54 -9.90 -6.51
C LEU A 245 17.54 -8.55 -7.24
N SER A 246 18.52 -7.69 -6.95
CA SER A 246 18.72 -6.43 -7.66
C SER A 246 18.89 -6.64 -9.16
N GLU A 247 19.76 -7.60 -9.55
CA GLU A 247 19.98 -7.95 -10.95
C GLU A 247 18.77 -8.68 -11.57
N ALA A 248 18.12 -9.58 -10.85
CA ALA A 248 16.95 -10.30 -11.36
C ALA A 248 15.74 -9.38 -11.62
N LEU A 249 15.64 -8.28 -10.87
CA LEU A 249 14.59 -7.25 -11.01
C LEU A 249 15.04 -6.06 -11.88
N ARG A 250 16.21 -6.11 -12.50
CA ARG A 250 16.73 -5.02 -13.34
C ARG A 250 15.72 -4.61 -14.40
N PRO A 251 15.43 -3.29 -14.56
CA PRO A 251 14.52 -2.80 -15.60
C PRO A 251 14.89 -3.28 -17.00
N ALA A 252 13.89 -3.63 -17.80
CA ALA A 252 14.07 -4.25 -19.12
C ALA A 252 14.98 -3.44 -20.05
N GLU A 253 14.92 -2.12 -19.99
CA GLU A 253 15.70 -1.20 -20.81
C GLU A 253 17.20 -1.23 -20.48
N THR A 254 17.60 -1.91 -19.41
CA THR A 254 18.99 -1.98 -18.94
C THR A 254 19.54 -3.38 -18.83
N THR A 255 18.80 -4.40 -19.32
CA THR A 255 19.20 -5.82 -19.27
C THR A 255 20.37 -6.16 -20.22
N ASP A 256 20.75 -5.27 -21.12
CA ASP A 256 22.00 -5.38 -21.88
C ASP A 256 23.24 -5.52 -20.99
N ALA A 257 23.18 -5.03 -19.75
CA ALA A 257 24.21 -5.25 -18.74
C ALA A 257 24.50 -6.74 -18.46
N TRP A 258 23.52 -7.61 -18.62
CA TRP A 258 23.69 -9.07 -18.44
C TRP A 258 24.58 -9.73 -19.51
N SER A 259 24.77 -9.07 -20.67
CA SER A 259 25.59 -9.59 -21.76
C SER A 259 27.09 -9.33 -21.56
N GLY A 260 27.47 -8.52 -20.57
CA GLY A 260 28.84 -8.14 -20.26
C GLY A 260 29.58 -9.19 -19.39
N ARG A 261 30.93 -9.15 -19.41
CA ARG A 261 31.75 -9.98 -18.52
C ARG A 261 31.61 -9.61 -17.03
N GLU A 262 31.03 -8.47 -16.74
CA GLU A 262 30.74 -7.96 -15.38
C GLU A 262 29.31 -8.32 -14.90
N ALA A 263 28.62 -9.16 -15.67
CA ALA A 263 27.19 -9.44 -15.50
C ALA A 263 26.78 -10.10 -14.17
N CYS A 264 27.72 -10.59 -13.37
CA CYS A 264 27.41 -11.17 -12.06
C CYS A 264 28.39 -10.62 -11.04
N ALA A 265 28.05 -9.47 -10.45
CA ALA A 265 28.80 -8.90 -9.33
C ALA A 265 28.51 -9.63 -7.99
N PHE A 266 27.92 -10.85 -8.03
CA PHE A 266 27.55 -11.65 -6.84
C PHE A 266 27.91 -13.11 -7.03
N ASP A 267 28.15 -13.82 -5.91
CA ASP A 267 28.34 -15.28 -5.88
C ASP A 267 26.99 -15.98 -6.05
N GLN A 268 26.76 -16.58 -7.23
CA GLN A 268 25.52 -17.29 -7.54
C GLN A 268 25.24 -18.45 -6.59
N ALA A 269 26.28 -19.21 -6.19
CA ALA A 269 26.12 -20.34 -5.29
C ALA A 269 25.69 -19.88 -3.89
N ALA A 270 26.30 -18.82 -3.38
CA ALA A 270 25.91 -18.22 -2.11
C ALA A 270 24.50 -17.59 -2.19
N ALA A 271 24.21 -16.83 -3.24
CA ALA A 271 22.93 -16.16 -3.44
C ALA A 271 21.75 -17.13 -3.51
N THR A 272 21.94 -18.31 -4.10
CA THR A 272 20.88 -19.34 -4.25
C THR A 272 20.87 -20.38 -3.14
N THR A 273 21.75 -20.29 -2.15
CA THR A 273 21.77 -21.20 -1.02
C THR A 273 20.41 -21.26 -0.32
N GLY A 274 19.83 -22.47 -0.20
CA GLY A 274 18.52 -22.67 0.43
C GLY A 274 17.31 -22.27 -0.45
N LEU A 275 17.50 -21.91 -1.72
CA LEU A 275 16.40 -21.80 -2.68
C LEU A 275 16.09 -23.18 -3.24
N ILE A 276 14.82 -23.54 -3.23
CA ILE A 276 14.30 -24.81 -3.76
C ILE A 276 13.25 -24.49 -4.80
N LEU A 277 13.43 -25.04 -6.02
CA LEU A 277 12.41 -25.00 -7.07
C LEU A 277 11.68 -26.34 -7.12
N ILE A 278 10.37 -26.31 -6.97
CA ILE A 278 9.51 -27.50 -7.09
C ILE A 278 8.60 -27.28 -8.29
N GLU A 279 8.77 -28.13 -9.32
CA GLU A 279 7.88 -28.15 -10.47
C GLU A 279 6.78 -29.20 -10.24
N ALA A 280 5.54 -28.75 -10.08
CA ALA A 280 4.41 -29.61 -9.86
C ALA A 280 3.60 -29.76 -11.17
N PRO A 281 3.25 -30.98 -11.59
CA PRO A 281 2.54 -31.23 -12.87
C PRO A 281 1.08 -30.76 -12.84
N THR A 282 0.47 -30.59 -11.66
CA THR A 282 -0.91 -30.12 -11.51
C THR A 282 -1.05 -29.13 -10.34
N PRO A 283 -2.05 -28.22 -10.36
CA PRO A 283 -2.32 -27.32 -9.24
C PRO A 283 -2.60 -28.03 -7.91
N ARG A 284 -3.12 -29.26 -7.96
CA ARG A 284 -3.36 -30.06 -6.77
C ARG A 284 -2.06 -30.53 -6.11
N GLU A 285 -1.10 -30.95 -6.94
CA GLU A 285 0.22 -31.38 -6.46
C GLU A 285 1.05 -30.18 -6.00
N GLU A 286 0.91 -29.03 -6.65
CA GLU A 286 1.51 -27.78 -6.18
C GLU A 286 0.98 -27.40 -4.78
N ALA A 287 -0.35 -27.41 -4.58
CA ALA A 287 -0.95 -27.16 -3.29
C ALA A 287 -0.49 -28.17 -2.21
N ALA A 288 -0.34 -29.44 -2.57
CA ALA A 288 0.17 -30.48 -1.66
C ALA A 288 1.63 -30.26 -1.29
N ALA A 289 2.48 -29.87 -2.26
CA ALA A 289 3.88 -29.55 -2.01
C ALA A 289 4.02 -28.34 -1.07
N ILE A 290 3.25 -27.29 -1.29
CA ILE A 290 3.20 -26.09 -0.41
C ILE A 290 2.76 -26.51 0.99
N ALA A 291 1.70 -27.31 1.12
CA ALA A 291 1.21 -27.77 2.42
C ALA A 291 2.27 -28.61 3.18
N CYS A 292 3.03 -29.46 2.48
CA CYS A 292 4.12 -30.22 3.07
C CYS A 292 5.25 -29.30 3.56
N ALA A 293 5.66 -28.32 2.75
CA ALA A 293 6.70 -27.37 3.13
C ALA A 293 6.30 -26.52 4.35
N LEU A 294 5.06 -26.06 4.40
CA LEU A 294 4.51 -25.32 5.54
C LEU A 294 4.51 -26.20 6.80
N ARG A 295 4.07 -27.44 6.67
CA ARG A 295 4.06 -28.39 7.79
C ARG A 295 5.47 -28.67 8.33
N GLU A 296 6.43 -28.91 7.45
CA GLU A 296 7.83 -29.12 7.83
C GLU A 296 8.36 -27.93 8.64
N THR A 297 8.09 -26.70 8.18
CA THR A 297 8.50 -25.48 8.89
C THR A 297 7.86 -25.34 10.28
N LEU A 298 6.62 -25.81 10.44
CA LEU A 298 5.89 -25.75 11.73
C LEU A 298 6.34 -26.86 12.70
N GLU A 299 6.86 -27.97 12.20
CA GLU A 299 7.32 -29.11 13.00
C GLU A 299 8.80 -28.99 13.43
N VAL A 300 9.57 -28.07 12.83
CA VAL A 300 10.95 -27.77 13.27
C VAL A 300 10.87 -26.72 14.39
N PRO A 301 11.36 -27.03 15.60
CA PRO A 301 11.30 -26.14 16.75
C PRO A 301 12.22 -24.90 16.61
#